data_34f3e40859bfcfb43d1b06fb5831bfa4
#
_entry.id   34f3e40859bfcfb43d1b06fb5831bfa4
#
_cell.length_a   1.000
_cell.length_b   1.000
_cell.length_c   1.000
_cell.angle_alpha   90.00
_cell.angle_beta   90.00
_cell.angle_gamma   90.00
#
_symmetry.space_group_name_H-M   'P 1'
#
loop_
_entity.id
_entity.type
_entity.pdbx_description
1 polymer ?
#
loop_
_entity_poly.entity_id
_entity_poly.type
_entity_poly.pdbx_seq_one_letter_code
_entity_poly.pdbx_strand_id
1 'polypeptide(L)'
;FPAELWKHSSDLGLNYYALPESFGGVASEKNIISNILIAENLAQGDFSLTAGLLSTFSVINVITQWGSESIQNKYLSSISEDTDIQATFAIQEATPAFNPSQLKTKATHSNGQFTLQGEKTLVVLGETADLILVNAEYNGKPDLFIVKRDSTIRFKKSPAMGLKATETVNLIFDNTPAERLADQDFNYTEFLDLGNLMWCAIAVGT
;
A
#
# COMPACT_ATOMS: atom_id res chain seq x y z
N PHE A 1 1.95 10.16 12.19
CA PHE A 1 2.16 11.01 10.99
C PHE A 1 1.46 12.35 11.19
N PRO A 2 2.03 13.50 10.77
CA PRO A 2 1.42 14.82 11.00
C PRO A 2 0.09 14.96 10.25
N ALA A 3 -1.02 15.07 11.01
CA ALA A 3 -2.37 15.16 10.43
C ALA A 3 -2.57 16.41 9.57
N GLU A 4 -1.95 17.55 9.97
CA GLU A 4 -2.01 18.79 9.18
C GLU A 4 -1.32 18.64 7.82
N LEU A 5 -0.20 17.92 7.75
CA LEU A 5 0.48 17.65 6.48
C LEU A 5 -0.35 16.75 5.59
N TRP A 6 -0.97 15.71 6.16
CA TRP A 6 -1.88 14.83 5.42
C TRP A 6 -3.01 15.63 4.80
N LYS A 7 -3.71 16.41 5.61
CA LYS A 7 -4.81 17.26 5.16
C LYS A 7 -4.35 18.24 4.07
N HIS A 8 -3.21 18.89 4.26
CA HIS A 8 -2.67 19.81 3.27
C HIS A 8 -2.35 19.14 1.93
N SER A 9 -1.80 17.93 1.94
CA SER A 9 -1.54 17.14 0.73
C SER A 9 -2.84 16.69 0.03
N SER A 10 -3.87 16.34 0.81
CA SER A 10 -5.22 16.05 0.30
C SER A 10 -5.84 17.29 -0.36
N ASP A 11 -5.78 18.45 0.30
CA ASP A 11 -6.29 19.73 -0.22
C ASP A 11 -5.57 20.16 -1.53
N LEU A 12 -4.28 19.84 -1.66
CA LEU A 12 -3.49 20.03 -2.87
C LEU A 12 -3.75 18.98 -3.96
N GLY A 13 -4.51 17.93 -3.63
CA GLY A 13 -4.92 16.91 -4.57
C GLY A 13 -3.81 15.92 -4.97
N LEU A 14 -2.86 15.60 -4.08
CA LEU A 14 -1.75 14.68 -4.40
C LEU A 14 -2.26 13.36 -4.98
N ASN A 15 -3.28 12.76 -4.38
CA ASN A 15 -3.83 11.47 -4.81
C ASN A 15 -4.55 11.53 -6.17
N TYR A 16 -5.00 12.70 -6.62
CA TYR A 16 -5.62 12.87 -7.96
C TYR A 16 -4.64 12.57 -9.09
N TYR A 17 -3.34 12.76 -8.85
CA TYR A 17 -2.30 12.42 -9.85
C TYR A 17 -2.09 10.91 -10.02
N ALA A 18 -2.57 10.10 -9.08
CA ALA A 18 -2.56 8.63 -9.18
C ALA A 18 -3.91 8.07 -9.65
N LEU A 19 -5.02 8.77 -9.39
CA LEU A 19 -6.35 8.33 -9.77
C LEU A 19 -6.57 8.48 -11.28
N PRO A 20 -7.11 7.43 -11.97
CA PRO A 20 -7.52 7.53 -13.36
C PRO A 20 -8.64 8.56 -13.59
N GLU A 21 -8.73 9.10 -14.80
CA GLU A 21 -9.80 10.04 -15.19
C GLU A 21 -11.20 9.45 -14.96
N SER A 22 -11.38 8.14 -15.18
CA SER A 22 -12.65 7.43 -14.93
C SER A 22 -13.10 7.47 -13.46
N PHE A 23 -12.19 7.75 -12.54
CA PHE A 23 -12.45 7.91 -11.09
C PHE A 23 -12.23 9.35 -10.61
N GLY A 24 -12.30 10.33 -11.52
CA GLY A 24 -12.19 11.74 -11.18
C GLY A 24 -10.77 12.28 -11.00
N GLY A 25 -9.75 11.50 -11.27
CA GLY A 25 -8.36 11.92 -11.24
C GLY A 25 -7.85 12.49 -12.55
N VAL A 26 -6.53 12.60 -12.68
CA VAL A 26 -5.84 13.11 -13.87
C VAL A 26 -4.77 12.14 -14.41
N ALA A 27 -4.64 10.95 -13.81
CA ALA A 27 -3.67 9.98 -14.27
C ALA A 27 -4.11 9.40 -15.63
N SER A 28 -3.21 9.51 -16.61
CA SER A 28 -3.28 8.68 -17.80
C SER A 28 -2.78 7.26 -17.49
N GLU A 29 -3.24 6.26 -18.24
CA GLU A 29 -2.76 4.90 -18.07
C GLU A 29 -1.22 4.86 -18.16
N LYS A 30 -0.56 4.17 -17.18
CA LYS A 30 0.89 3.95 -17.09
C LYS A 30 1.75 5.21 -16.94
N ASN A 31 1.48 6.00 -15.93
CA ASN A 31 2.20 7.25 -15.67
C ASN A 31 3.44 7.07 -14.76
N ILE A 32 4.24 6.02 -14.98
CA ILE A 32 5.41 5.67 -14.14
C ILE A 32 6.40 6.83 -14.03
N ILE A 33 6.68 7.53 -15.12
CA ILE A 33 7.66 8.64 -15.14
C ILE A 33 7.18 9.79 -14.26
N SER A 34 5.92 10.18 -14.36
CA SER A 34 5.35 11.23 -13.49
C SER A 34 5.38 10.82 -12.02
N ASN A 35 5.07 9.57 -11.71
CA ASN A 35 5.10 9.04 -10.35
C ASN A 35 6.53 9.12 -9.76
N ILE A 36 7.55 8.77 -10.54
CA ILE A 36 8.96 8.89 -10.15
C ILE A 36 9.33 10.35 -9.89
N LEU A 37 8.98 11.26 -10.79
CA LEU A 37 9.28 12.69 -10.64
C LEU A 37 8.58 13.30 -9.42
N ILE A 38 7.34 12.91 -9.14
CA ILE A 38 6.62 13.33 -7.93
C ILE A 38 7.36 12.83 -6.68
N ALA A 39 7.75 11.54 -6.66
CA ALA A 39 8.46 10.95 -5.53
C ALA A 39 9.81 11.62 -5.27
N GLU A 40 10.60 11.82 -6.33
CA GLU A 40 11.91 12.48 -6.25
C GLU A 40 11.78 13.93 -5.75
N ASN A 41 10.84 14.71 -6.28
CA ASN A 41 10.66 16.10 -5.87
C ASN A 41 10.14 16.23 -4.44
N LEU A 42 9.20 15.41 -4.00
CA LEU A 42 8.72 15.42 -2.62
C LEU A 42 9.81 15.03 -1.63
N ALA A 43 10.69 14.10 -2.01
CA ALA A 43 11.76 13.62 -1.15
C ALA A 43 12.84 14.68 -0.85
N GLN A 44 12.97 15.72 -1.69
CA GLN A 44 13.83 16.87 -1.40
C GLN A 44 13.44 17.59 -0.11
N GLY A 45 12.19 17.50 0.31
CA GLY A 45 11.73 18.05 1.57
C GLY A 45 12.07 17.19 2.78
N ASP A 46 11.63 15.94 2.77
CA ASP A 46 11.90 14.95 3.84
C ASP A 46 11.54 13.55 3.36
N PHE A 47 12.46 12.62 3.51
CA PHE A 47 12.30 11.21 3.12
C PHE A 47 11.15 10.52 3.85
N SER A 48 11.06 10.68 5.17
CA SER A 48 10.04 10.00 5.99
C SER A 48 8.64 10.49 5.67
N LEU A 49 8.48 11.81 5.55
CA LEU A 49 7.20 12.41 5.22
C LEU A 49 6.75 12.00 3.81
N THR A 50 7.67 11.99 2.86
CA THR A 50 7.40 11.53 1.48
C THR A 50 6.94 10.09 1.45
N ALA A 51 7.61 9.18 2.19
CA ALA A 51 7.19 7.79 2.26
C ALA A 51 5.76 7.63 2.81
N GLY A 52 5.37 8.45 3.79
CA GLY A 52 3.99 8.48 4.30
C GLY A 52 2.99 9.00 3.28
N LEU A 53 3.26 10.16 2.67
CA LEU A 53 2.38 10.79 1.68
C LEU A 53 2.15 9.91 0.45
N LEU A 54 3.21 9.26 -0.05
CA LEU A 54 3.14 8.40 -1.23
C LEU A 54 2.59 7.00 -0.96
N SER A 55 2.24 6.68 0.27
CA SER A 55 1.69 5.37 0.62
C SER A 55 0.34 5.13 -0.08
N THR A 56 -0.64 6.01 0.14
CA THR A 56 -1.95 5.95 -0.52
C THR A 56 -1.83 6.11 -2.04
N PHE A 57 -1.03 7.07 -2.50
CA PHE A 57 -0.71 7.30 -3.91
C PHE A 57 -0.25 6.01 -4.62
N SER A 58 0.66 5.26 -3.99
CA SER A 58 1.18 4.01 -4.55
C SER A 58 0.14 2.88 -4.52
N VAL A 59 -0.72 2.80 -3.48
CA VAL A 59 -1.81 1.83 -3.42
C VAL A 59 -2.82 2.08 -4.55
N ILE A 60 -3.17 3.34 -4.83
CA ILE A 60 -4.03 3.71 -5.96
C ILE A 60 -3.45 3.17 -7.28
N ASN A 61 -2.16 3.41 -7.53
CA ASN A 61 -1.50 2.91 -8.75
C ASN A 61 -1.57 1.39 -8.87
N VAL A 62 -1.37 0.65 -7.77
CA VAL A 62 -1.44 -0.81 -7.76
C VAL A 62 -2.87 -1.31 -8.02
N ILE A 63 -3.88 -0.70 -7.39
CA ILE A 63 -5.28 -1.05 -7.64
C ILE A 63 -5.66 -0.74 -9.09
N THR A 64 -5.24 0.39 -9.64
CA THR A 64 -5.49 0.77 -11.03
C THR A 64 -4.88 -0.22 -12.01
N GLN A 65 -3.66 -0.69 -11.75
CA GLN A 65 -2.93 -1.54 -12.69
C GLN A 65 -3.35 -3.01 -12.65
N TRP A 66 -3.67 -3.54 -11.47
CA TRP A 66 -3.90 -4.98 -11.27
C TRP A 66 -5.21 -5.33 -10.58
N GLY A 67 -5.93 -4.36 -10.03
CA GLY A 67 -7.21 -4.61 -9.39
C GLY A 67 -8.25 -5.12 -10.38
N SER A 68 -9.07 -6.10 -9.97
CA SER A 68 -10.25 -6.47 -10.73
C SER A 68 -11.21 -5.27 -10.85
N GLU A 69 -12.09 -5.29 -11.85
CA GLU A 69 -13.06 -4.21 -12.07
C GLU A 69 -13.89 -3.92 -10.79
N SER A 70 -14.28 -4.97 -10.07
CA SER A 70 -15.01 -4.84 -8.82
C SER A 70 -14.18 -4.16 -7.72
N ILE A 71 -12.89 -4.48 -7.63
CA ILE A 71 -11.94 -3.88 -6.69
C ILE A 71 -11.69 -2.41 -7.04
N GLN A 72 -11.45 -2.11 -8.32
CA GLN A 72 -11.26 -0.74 -8.78
C GLN A 72 -12.49 0.11 -8.46
N ASN A 73 -13.68 -0.32 -8.87
CA ASN A 73 -14.92 0.41 -8.63
C ASN A 73 -15.18 0.64 -7.13
N LYS A 74 -14.86 -0.34 -6.29
CA LYS A 74 -15.09 -0.24 -4.85
C LYS A 74 -14.11 0.71 -4.16
N TYR A 75 -12.82 0.56 -4.42
CA TYR A 75 -11.79 1.24 -3.64
C TYR A 75 -11.33 2.56 -4.24
N LEU A 76 -11.21 2.66 -5.59
CA LEU A 76 -10.84 3.92 -6.21
C LEU A 76 -11.97 4.96 -6.10
N SER A 77 -13.25 4.53 -6.23
CA SER A 77 -14.38 5.43 -5.97
C SER A 77 -14.39 5.92 -4.52
N SER A 78 -14.18 5.04 -3.54
CA SER A 78 -14.14 5.44 -2.13
C SER A 78 -13.02 6.46 -1.86
N ILE A 79 -11.81 6.24 -2.41
CA ILE A 79 -10.68 7.17 -2.24
C ILE A 79 -10.93 8.50 -2.98
N SER A 80 -11.63 8.48 -4.12
CA SER A 80 -11.99 9.69 -4.85
C SER A 80 -13.04 10.53 -4.11
N GLU A 81 -14.00 9.88 -3.44
CA GLU A 81 -15.06 10.54 -2.68
C GLU A 81 -14.59 11.04 -1.32
N ASP A 82 -13.64 10.34 -0.69
CA ASP A 82 -13.09 10.68 0.62
C ASP A 82 -11.55 10.72 0.54
N THR A 83 -11.03 11.92 0.40
CA THR A 83 -9.58 12.19 0.28
C THR A 83 -8.80 11.98 1.58
N ASP A 84 -9.48 11.78 2.71
CA ASP A 84 -8.87 11.51 4.00
C ASP A 84 -8.53 10.03 4.19
N ILE A 85 -9.04 9.13 3.33
CA ILE A 85 -8.70 7.69 3.36
C ILE A 85 -7.20 7.50 3.22
N GLN A 86 -6.63 6.81 4.19
CA GLN A 86 -5.23 6.41 4.19
C GLN A 86 -5.10 4.94 3.76
N ALA A 87 -4.23 4.67 2.80
CA ALA A 87 -3.92 3.32 2.37
C ALA A 87 -2.42 3.03 2.45
N THR A 88 -2.05 1.79 2.74
CA THR A 88 -0.66 1.39 2.90
C THR A 88 -0.38 -0.02 2.42
N PHE A 89 0.92 -0.34 2.34
CA PHE A 89 1.43 -1.68 2.03
C PHE A 89 1.95 -2.39 3.27
N ALA A 90 1.62 -3.67 3.38
CA ALA A 90 2.18 -4.58 4.37
C ALA A 90 2.87 -5.75 3.63
N ILE A 91 4.13 -5.54 3.23
CA ILE A 91 4.89 -6.44 2.35
C ILE A 91 5.93 -7.24 3.12
N GLN A 92 6.74 -6.57 3.95
CA GLN A 92 7.91 -7.15 4.57
C GLN A 92 7.53 -8.04 5.77
N GLU A 93 8.26 -9.14 5.95
CA GLU A 93 8.14 -10.03 7.11
C GLU A 93 9.41 -10.01 7.96
N ALA A 94 9.25 -10.27 9.26
CA ALA A 94 10.34 -10.27 10.24
C ALA A 94 11.23 -11.52 10.11
N THR A 95 11.85 -11.69 8.93
CA THR A 95 12.78 -12.79 8.66
C THR A 95 14.12 -12.23 8.21
N PRO A 96 15.25 -12.78 8.69
CA PRO A 96 16.56 -12.43 8.13
C PRO A 96 16.57 -12.69 6.61
N ALA A 97 17.15 -11.76 5.84
CA ALA A 97 17.20 -11.84 4.39
C ALA A 97 15.80 -12.13 3.77
N PHE A 98 14.82 -11.29 4.10
CA PHE A 98 13.44 -11.44 3.62
C PHE A 98 13.40 -11.68 2.09
N ASN A 99 12.73 -12.76 1.71
CA ASN A 99 12.47 -13.11 0.31
C ASN A 99 10.98 -12.93 0.01
N PRO A 100 10.58 -11.94 -0.80
CA PRO A 100 9.18 -11.67 -1.09
C PRO A 100 8.49 -12.79 -1.90
N SER A 101 9.23 -13.74 -2.46
CA SER A 101 8.68 -14.93 -3.13
C SER A 101 8.42 -16.10 -2.17
N GLN A 102 8.80 -15.98 -0.89
CA GLN A 102 8.65 -17.03 0.12
C GLN A 102 7.98 -16.48 1.37
N LEU A 103 6.68 -16.29 1.29
CA LEU A 103 5.90 -15.64 2.33
C LEU A 103 5.48 -16.63 3.42
N LYS A 104 5.53 -16.16 4.68
CA LYS A 104 4.98 -16.88 5.85
C LYS A 104 3.52 -16.48 6.11
N THR A 105 3.15 -15.25 5.77
CA THR A 105 1.75 -14.81 5.81
C THR A 105 0.96 -15.58 4.78
N LYS A 106 -0.15 -16.17 5.21
CA LYS A 106 -0.97 -17.06 4.37
C LYS A 106 -2.35 -16.49 4.15
N ALA A 107 -2.87 -16.69 2.96
CA ALA A 107 -4.26 -16.48 2.63
C ALA A 107 -4.99 -17.82 2.50
N THR A 108 -6.18 -17.88 3.09
CA THR A 108 -7.05 -19.05 3.01
C THR A 108 -8.40 -18.62 2.43
N HIS A 109 -8.95 -19.39 1.50
CA HIS A 109 -10.28 -19.16 0.94
C HIS A 109 -11.25 -20.21 1.47
N SER A 110 -12.28 -19.78 2.17
CA SER A 110 -13.33 -20.65 2.72
C SER A 110 -14.68 -19.95 2.68
N ASN A 111 -15.72 -20.68 2.32
CA ASN A 111 -17.10 -20.16 2.25
C ASN A 111 -17.26 -18.85 1.44
N GLY A 112 -16.49 -18.70 0.36
CA GLY A 112 -16.52 -17.51 -0.50
C GLY A 112 -15.77 -16.29 0.06
N GLN A 113 -15.04 -16.43 1.16
CA GLN A 113 -14.29 -15.35 1.80
C GLN A 113 -12.82 -15.71 1.94
N PHE A 114 -11.94 -14.73 1.70
CA PHE A 114 -10.52 -14.83 2.03
C PHE A 114 -10.26 -14.37 3.47
N THR A 115 -9.34 -15.05 4.14
CA THR A 115 -8.81 -14.64 5.44
C THR A 115 -7.29 -14.71 5.42
N LEU A 116 -6.64 -13.78 6.14
CA LEU A 116 -5.20 -13.74 6.29
C LEU A 116 -4.77 -14.15 7.69
N GLN A 117 -3.65 -14.90 7.74
CA GLN A 117 -2.96 -15.28 8.96
C GLN A 117 -1.47 -15.03 8.82
N GLY A 118 -0.88 -14.23 9.73
CA GLY A 118 0.56 -13.95 9.71
C GLY A 118 0.95 -12.62 10.30
N GLU A 119 2.19 -12.21 10.08
CA GLU A 119 2.76 -10.97 10.59
C GLU A 119 3.54 -10.23 9.49
N LYS A 120 3.33 -8.92 9.40
CA LYS A 120 4.09 -8.00 8.55
C LYS A 120 4.82 -6.98 9.41
N THR A 121 5.99 -6.56 8.97
CA THR A 121 6.86 -5.63 9.70
C THR A 121 7.12 -4.37 8.89
N LEU A 122 7.53 -3.30 9.58
CA LEU A 122 7.87 -2.01 8.98
C LEU A 122 6.76 -1.42 8.09
N VAL A 123 5.52 -1.58 8.51
CA VAL A 123 4.36 -1.06 7.77
C VAL A 123 4.23 0.44 8.05
N VAL A 124 4.44 1.26 7.03
CA VAL A 124 4.28 2.71 7.04
C VAL A 124 2.81 3.04 7.29
N LEU A 125 2.50 4.02 8.14
CA LEU A 125 1.12 4.38 8.54
C LEU A 125 0.29 3.19 9.04
N GLY A 126 0.94 2.10 9.44
CA GLY A 126 0.23 0.86 9.77
C GLY A 126 -0.70 0.95 10.98
N GLU A 127 -0.57 1.97 11.84
CA GLU A 127 -1.49 2.23 12.96
C GLU A 127 -2.75 2.98 12.52
N THR A 128 -2.70 3.79 11.46
CA THR A 128 -3.76 4.72 11.08
C THR A 128 -4.44 4.38 9.76
N ALA A 129 -3.75 3.70 8.83
CA ALA A 129 -4.29 3.41 7.50
C ALA A 129 -5.61 2.64 7.56
N ASP A 130 -6.60 3.06 6.76
CA ASP A 130 -7.93 2.47 6.63
C ASP A 130 -7.91 1.22 5.75
N LEU A 131 -7.04 1.24 4.73
CA LEU A 131 -6.86 0.16 3.77
C LEU A 131 -5.41 -0.33 3.80
N ILE A 132 -5.23 -1.63 3.80
CA ILE A 132 -3.91 -2.26 3.83
C ILE A 132 -3.80 -3.26 2.69
N LEU A 133 -2.87 -3.03 1.78
CA LEU A 133 -2.54 -3.98 0.71
C LEU A 133 -1.46 -4.94 1.21
N VAL A 134 -1.82 -6.20 1.33
CA VAL A 134 -1.01 -7.25 1.98
C VAL A 134 -0.61 -8.30 0.95
N ASN A 135 0.69 -8.62 0.86
CA ASN A 135 1.11 -9.82 0.15
C ASN A 135 1.01 -11.05 1.07
N ALA A 136 0.44 -12.13 0.55
CA ALA A 136 0.34 -13.39 1.27
C ALA A 136 0.51 -14.57 0.31
N GLU A 137 0.95 -15.71 0.83
CA GLU A 137 0.99 -16.94 0.05
C GLU A 137 -0.43 -17.49 -0.11
N TYR A 138 -0.83 -17.70 -1.35
CA TYR A 138 -2.08 -18.37 -1.71
C TYR A 138 -1.81 -19.46 -2.76
N ASN A 139 -2.20 -20.71 -2.48
CA ASN A 139 -1.98 -21.85 -3.37
C ASN A 139 -0.51 -22.03 -3.81
N GLY A 140 0.43 -21.78 -2.91
CA GLY A 140 1.88 -21.95 -3.15
C GLY A 140 2.54 -20.79 -3.91
N LYS A 141 1.83 -19.68 -4.14
CA LYS A 141 2.35 -18.49 -4.84
C LYS A 141 2.09 -17.23 -4.02
N PRO A 142 2.96 -16.19 -4.13
CA PRO A 142 2.64 -14.87 -3.61
C PRO A 142 1.45 -14.25 -4.36
N ASP A 143 0.56 -13.62 -3.62
CA ASP A 143 -0.59 -12.90 -4.16
C ASP A 143 -0.88 -11.66 -3.32
N LEU A 144 -1.74 -10.75 -3.80
CA LEU A 144 -2.09 -9.50 -3.11
C LEU A 144 -3.54 -9.49 -2.66
N PHE A 145 -3.73 -8.98 -1.45
CA PHE A 145 -5.03 -8.89 -0.79
C PHE A 145 -5.23 -7.49 -0.22
N ILE A 146 -6.46 -6.98 -0.32
CA ILE A 146 -6.87 -5.75 0.35
C ILE A 146 -7.56 -6.12 1.65
N VAL A 147 -7.13 -5.48 2.72
CA VAL A 147 -7.71 -5.59 4.06
C VAL A 147 -8.22 -4.23 4.49
N LYS A 148 -9.47 -4.17 4.94
CA LYS A 148 -9.98 -3.01 5.67
C LYS A 148 -9.57 -3.13 7.14
N ARG A 149 -9.20 -2.01 7.74
CA ARG A 149 -8.88 -1.98 9.17
C ARG A 149 -10.08 -2.44 9.99
N ASP A 150 -9.86 -3.42 10.85
CA ASP A 150 -10.84 -3.92 11.81
C ASP A 150 -10.16 -4.44 13.09
N SER A 151 -10.96 -4.97 14.01
CA SER A 151 -10.48 -5.48 15.32
C SER A 151 -9.68 -6.79 15.24
N THR A 152 -9.63 -7.45 14.09
CA THR A 152 -8.81 -8.67 13.88
C THR A 152 -7.35 -8.35 13.61
N ILE A 153 -7.04 -7.07 13.29
CA ILE A 153 -5.69 -6.59 13.07
C ILE A 153 -5.15 -6.02 14.38
N ARG A 154 -4.07 -6.61 14.86
CA ARG A 154 -3.31 -6.06 15.98
C ARG A 154 -2.04 -5.44 15.46
N PHE A 155 -1.59 -4.36 16.10
CA PHE A 155 -0.31 -3.75 15.76
C PHE A 155 0.62 -3.71 16.95
N LYS A 156 1.92 -3.73 16.68
CA LYS A 156 2.99 -3.59 17.65
C LYS A 156 3.96 -2.53 17.16
N LYS A 157 4.14 -1.48 17.96
CA LYS A 157 5.14 -0.43 17.65
C LYS A 157 6.53 -1.05 17.59
N SER A 158 7.25 -0.72 16.52
CA SER A 158 8.64 -1.12 16.36
C SER A 158 9.52 0.08 16.61
N PRO A 159 10.41 0.05 17.62
CA PRO A 159 11.32 1.15 17.85
C PRO A 159 12.27 1.28 16.65
N ALA A 160 12.23 2.45 16.00
CA ALA A 160 13.07 2.77 14.85
C ALA A 160 13.94 3.98 15.15
N MET A 161 15.20 3.95 14.69
CA MET A 161 16.10 5.09 14.77
C MET A 161 15.87 6.09 13.64
N GLY A 162 15.52 5.61 12.45
CA GLY A 162 15.17 6.40 11.26
C GLY A 162 13.67 6.34 10.96
N LEU A 163 13.22 7.12 9.97
CA LEU A 163 11.86 7.16 9.45
C LEU A 163 10.77 7.32 10.54
N LYS A 164 11.05 8.09 11.59
CA LYS A 164 10.14 8.23 12.73
C LYS A 164 8.79 8.82 12.37
N ALA A 165 8.75 9.71 11.38
CA ALA A 165 7.51 10.34 10.94
C ALA A 165 6.57 9.38 10.19
N THR A 166 7.06 8.23 9.70
CA THR A 166 6.22 7.22 9.05
C THR A 166 5.42 6.35 10.02
N GLU A 167 5.72 6.44 11.33
CA GLU A 167 5.04 5.65 12.36
C GLU A 167 4.93 4.16 12.02
N THR A 168 6.07 3.58 11.59
CA THR A 168 6.10 2.16 11.20
C THR A 168 5.76 1.24 12.37
N VAL A 169 4.92 0.26 12.07
CA VAL A 169 4.52 -0.77 13.03
C VAL A 169 4.62 -2.16 12.41
N ASN A 170 4.58 -3.18 13.27
CA ASN A 170 4.28 -4.54 12.83
C ASN A 170 2.78 -4.76 12.90
N LEU A 171 2.21 -5.41 11.87
CA LEU A 171 0.81 -5.81 11.83
C LEU A 171 0.70 -7.32 11.98
N ILE A 172 -0.24 -7.75 12.81
CA ILE A 172 -0.55 -9.16 13.05
C ILE A 172 -1.98 -9.40 12.57
N PHE A 173 -2.11 -10.29 11.60
CA PHE A 173 -3.38 -10.74 11.03
C PHE A 173 -3.77 -12.06 11.68
N ASP A 174 -5.00 -12.13 12.22
CA ASP A 174 -5.53 -13.32 12.90
C ASP A 174 -6.89 -13.67 12.31
N ASN A 175 -6.91 -14.51 11.29
CA ASN A 175 -8.09 -14.78 10.46
C ASN A 175 -8.77 -13.50 9.94
N THR A 176 -7.95 -12.52 9.60
CA THR A 176 -8.41 -11.19 9.15
C THR A 176 -9.10 -11.30 7.79
N PRO A 177 -10.36 -10.84 7.66
CA PRO A 177 -11.06 -10.82 6.38
C PRO A 177 -10.31 -10.01 5.33
N ALA A 178 -10.26 -10.52 4.10
CA ALA A 178 -9.54 -9.90 3.01
C ALA A 178 -10.26 -10.08 1.68
N GLU A 179 -9.95 -9.23 0.72
CA GLU A 179 -10.40 -9.34 -0.67
C GLU A 179 -9.18 -9.53 -1.57
N ARG A 180 -9.21 -10.52 -2.45
CA ARG A 180 -8.12 -10.71 -3.41
C ARG A 180 -8.11 -9.55 -4.40
N LEU A 181 -6.92 -9.00 -4.68
CA LEU A 181 -6.78 -7.82 -5.54
C LEU A 181 -7.22 -8.09 -6.98
N ALA A 182 -6.76 -9.19 -7.56
CA ALA A 182 -7.00 -9.56 -8.95
C ALA A 182 -7.80 -10.86 -9.05
N ASP A 183 -8.64 -10.96 -10.09
CA ASP A 183 -9.40 -12.20 -10.38
C ASP A 183 -8.52 -13.29 -11.00
N GLN A 184 -7.39 -12.89 -11.61
CA GLN A 184 -6.44 -13.76 -12.28
C GLN A 184 -5.04 -13.60 -11.67
N ASP A 185 -4.12 -14.48 -12.06
CA ASP A 185 -2.70 -14.32 -11.69
C ASP A 185 -2.16 -13.04 -12.32
N PHE A 186 -1.52 -12.20 -11.50
CA PHE A 186 -0.88 -10.98 -11.93
C PHE A 186 0.65 -11.10 -11.87
N ASN A 187 1.35 -10.18 -12.51
CA ASN A 187 2.81 -10.19 -12.53
C ASN A 187 3.37 -9.66 -11.21
N TYR A 188 3.52 -10.54 -10.23
CA TYR A 188 4.05 -10.20 -8.90
C TYR A 188 5.47 -9.64 -8.94
N THR A 189 6.30 -10.07 -9.89
CA THR A 189 7.66 -9.53 -10.07
C THR A 189 7.60 -8.06 -10.49
N GLU A 190 6.75 -7.72 -11.45
CA GLU A 190 6.56 -6.34 -11.90
C GLU A 190 6.06 -5.43 -10.76
N PHE A 191 5.15 -5.94 -9.91
CA PHE A 191 4.73 -5.22 -8.70
C PHE A 191 5.90 -4.90 -7.77
N LEU A 192 6.78 -5.87 -7.51
CA LEU A 192 7.97 -5.66 -6.68
C LEU A 192 8.95 -4.66 -7.32
N ASP A 193 9.16 -4.76 -8.62
CA ASP A 193 10.06 -3.87 -9.36
C ASP A 193 9.57 -2.43 -9.34
N LEU A 194 8.27 -2.20 -9.50
CA LEU A 194 7.68 -0.86 -9.37
C LEU A 194 7.81 -0.31 -7.94
N GLY A 195 7.60 -1.14 -6.93
CA GLY A 195 7.82 -0.76 -5.52
C GLY A 195 9.28 -0.35 -5.27
N ASN A 196 10.23 -1.15 -5.75
CA ASN A 196 11.67 -0.83 -5.66
C ASN A 196 12.02 0.46 -6.39
N LEU A 197 11.45 0.69 -7.57
CA LEU A 197 11.65 1.90 -8.36
C LEU A 197 11.18 3.15 -7.62
N MET A 198 10.03 3.09 -6.96
CA MET A 198 9.51 4.20 -6.15
C MET A 198 10.44 4.49 -4.96
N TRP A 199 10.93 3.46 -4.26
CA TRP A 199 11.92 3.66 -3.18
C TRP A 199 13.24 4.25 -3.70
N CYS A 200 13.70 3.84 -4.88
CA CYS A 200 14.88 4.44 -5.53
C CYS A 200 14.64 5.92 -5.84
N ALA A 201 13.47 6.29 -6.36
CA ALA A 201 13.12 7.68 -6.65
C ALA A 201 13.14 8.55 -5.39
N ILE A 202 12.53 8.08 -4.28
CA ILE A 202 12.58 8.78 -2.99
C ILE A 202 14.04 8.92 -2.51
N ALA A 203 14.85 7.88 -2.64
CA ALA A 203 16.25 7.92 -2.19
C ALA A 203 17.13 8.85 -3.04
N VAL A 204 16.83 9.03 -4.34
CA VAL A 204 17.55 9.97 -5.21
C VAL A 204 17.19 11.41 -4.90
N GLY A 205 15.94 11.68 -4.50
CA GLY A 205 15.46 13.02 -4.16
C GLY A 205 16.01 13.57 -2.84
N THR A 206 16.55 12.69 -1.98
CA THR A 206 17.06 13.06 -0.64
C THR A 206 18.53 13.45 -0.69
#